data_299963eb50a6be80833c6fcfbce51415
#
_entry.id   299963eb50a6be80833c6fcfbce51415
#
_cell.length_a   1.000
_cell.length_b   1.000
_cell.length_c   1.000
_cell.angle_alpha   90.00
_cell.angle_beta   90.00
_cell.angle_gamma   90.00
#
_symmetry.space_group_name_H-M   'P 1'
#
loop_
_entity.id
_entity.type
_entity.pdbx_description
1 polymer ?
#
loop_
_entity_poly.entity_id
_entity_poly.type
_entity_poly.pdbx_seq_one_letter_code
_entity_poly.pdbx_strand_id
1 'polypeptide(L)'
;MARPATADHLRSGKQPATKTVEIVLDPDVARAVHDAEARVEQAEARQRLNPDDEAAQDALWAAREELDALRAEAAKGDVVVAVKFRSIGRHAYDDLIRQHPPSEEQQAEAKTAGVELNFNPETFRPALVAVSMEEPKMALEDVAAMWDSPDWNAAELTALFNGAVEVNSRRVVLDLGKGSPGTVTTGPKSRGARSGASRTRSS
;
A
#
# COMPACT_ATOMS: atom_id res chain seq x y z
N MET A 1 -11.81 22.55 -15.64
CA MET A 1 -12.80 21.67 -16.32
C MET A 1 -12.04 20.63 -17.13
N ALA A 2 -12.35 19.32 -16.92
CA ALA A 2 -11.74 18.25 -17.71
C ALA A 2 -12.34 18.26 -19.12
N ARG A 3 -11.51 18.08 -20.15
CA ARG A 3 -11.99 17.95 -21.53
C ARG A 3 -12.77 16.63 -21.68
N PRO A 4 -13.85 16.61 -22.47
CA PRO A 4 -14.52 15.35 -22.81
C PRO A 4 -13.52 14.42 -23.51
N ALA A 5 -13.44 13.17 -23.05
CA ALA A 5 -12.54 12.17 -23.65
C ALA A 5 -13.11 11.72 -25.00
N THR A 6 -12.28 11.71 -26.04
CA THR A 6 -12.58 11.02 -27.31
C THR A 6 -12.03 9.60 -27.28
N ALA A 7 -12.57 8.70 -28.13
CA ALA A 7 -12.07 7.34 -28.24
C ALA A 7 -10.56 7.30 -28.56
N ASP A 8 -10.06 8.24 -29.35
CA ASP A 8 -8.65 8.32 -29.71
C ASP A 8 -7.79 8.77 -28.52
N HIS A 9 -8.27 9.70 -27.67
CA HIS A 9 -7.59 10.06 -26.43
C HIS A 9 -7.49 8.88 -25.47
N LEU A 10 -8.50 8.01 -25.42
CA LEU A 10 -8.48 6.81 -24.58
C LEU A 10 -7.54 5.73 -25.12
N ARG A 11 -7.37 5.63 -26.45
CA ARG A 11 -6.51 4.64 -27.09
C ARG A 11 -5.03 5.04 -27.08
N SER A 12 -4.73 6.29 -27.37
CA SER A 12 -3.35 6.78 -27.56
C SER A 12 -2.73 7.44 -26.33
N GLY A 13 -3.55 7.94 -25.41
CA GLY A 13 -3.09 8.74 -24.27
C GLY A 13 -2.76 7.95 -23.00
N LYS A 14 -3.10 6.65 -22.95
CA LYS A 14 -2.87 5.85 -21.74
C LYS A 14 -1.45 5.30 -21.70
N GLN A 15 -0.63 5.82 -20.80
CA GLN A 15 0.65 5.23 -20.45
C GLN A 15 0.46 4.08 -19.46
N PRO A 16 1.27 3.00 -19.54
CA PRO A 16 1.29 1.98 -18.50
C PRO A 16 1.63 2.59 -17.14
N ALA A 17 0.97 2.11 -16.09
CA ALA A 17 1.31 2.51 -14.74
C ALA A 17 2.73 2.06 -14.39
N THR A 18 3.47 2.91 -13.68
CA THR A 18 4.79 2.60 -13.14
C THR A 18 4.83 2.88 -11.65
N LYS A 19 5.67 2.15 -10.93
CA LYS A 19 5.96 2.36 -9.50
C LYS A 19 7.42 2.02 -9.22
N THR A 20 8.04 2.81 -8.37
CA THR A 20 9.36 2.51 -7.82
C THR A 20 9.18 2.02 -6.38
N VAL A 21 9.88 0.95 -6.05
CA VAL A 21 10.01 0.39 -4.71
C VAL A 21 11.47 0.49 -4.31
N GLU A 22 11.76 1.05 -3.16
CA GLU A 22 13.10 1.13 -2.61
C GLU A 22 13.31 -0.05 -1.66
N ILE A 23 14.42 -0.75 -1.86
CA ILE A 23 14.87 -1.87 -1.02
C ILE A 23 16.19 -1.50 -0.39
N VAL A 24 16.29 -1.68 0.91
CA VAL A 24 17.53 -1.45 1.66
C VAL A 24 18.30 -2.77 1.74
N LEU A 25 19.47 -2.82 1.11
CA LEU A 25 20.28 -4.05 1.00
C LEU A 25 21.10 -4.37 2.25
N ASP A 26 21.40 -3.35 3.06
CA ASP A 26 22.14 -3.54 4.31
C ASP A 26 21.15 -3.80 5.47
N PRO A 27 21.20 -4.98 6.13
CA PRO A 27 20.26 -5.35 7.18
C PRO A 27 20.37 -4.45 8.43
N ASP A 28 21.53 -3.89 8.72
CA ASP A 28 21.70 -3.00 9.87
C ASP A 28 21.11 -1.62 9.59
N VAL A 29 21.29 -1.12 8.37
CA VAL A 29 20.64 0.12 7.90
C VAL A 29 19.13 -0.09 7.82
N ALA A 30 18.67 -1.22 7.28
CA ALA A 30 17.25 -1.56 7.21
C ALA A 30 16.61 -1.57 8.60
N ARG A 31 17.29 -2.15 9.60
CA ARG A 31 16.83 -2.16 10.99
C ARG A 31 16.77 -0.76 11.58
N ALA A 32 17.82 0.05 11.38
CA ALA A 32 17.85 1.42 11.88
C ALA A 32 16.72 2.29 11.30
N VAL A 33 16.43 2.15 9.99
CA VAL A 33 15.33 2.84 9.33
C VAL A 33 13.98 2.36 9.89
N HIS A 34 13.79 1.04 10.03
CA HIS A 34 12.55 0.47 10.59
C HIS A 34 12.30 0.94 12.04
N ASP A 35 13.33 0.96 12.89
CA ASP A 35 13.22 1.45 14.25
C ASP A 35 12.88 2.95 14.31
N ALA A 36 13.42 3.73 13.38
CA ALA A 36 13.08 5.15 13.24
C ALA A 36 11.63 5.35 12.75
N GLU A 37 11.15 4.55 11.81
CA GLU A 37 9.74 4.55 11.37
C GLU A 37 8.78 4.23 12.53
N ALA A 38 9.11 3.22 13.33
CA ALA A 38 8.32 2.89 14.52
C ALA A 38 8.27 4.04 15.54
N ARG A 39 9.39 4.77 15.71
CA ARG A 39 9.42 5.98 16.57
C ARG A 39 8.54 7.11 16.03
N VAL A 40 8.54 7.33 14.72
CA VAL A 40 7.63 8.30 14.09
C VAL A 40 6.18 7.91 14.31
N GLU A 41 5.81 6.65 14.07
CA GLU A 41 4.44 6.15 14.28
C GLU A 41 3.98 6.33 15.74
N GLN A 42 4.85 6.00 16.69
CA GLN A 42 4.60 6.20 18.12
C GLN A 42 4.41 7.68 18.46
N ALA A 43 5.26 8.55 17.93
CA ALA A 43 5.16 10.00 18.16
C ALA A 43 3.88 10.58 17.53
N GLU A 44 3.49 10.13 16.33
CA GLU A 44 2.23 10.51 15.69
C GLU A 44 1.01 10.06 16.50
N ALA A 45 1.03 8.84 17.04
CA ALA A 45 -0.03 8.35 17.91
C ALA A 45 -0.15 9.20 19.18
N ARG A 46 0.98 9.58 19.79
CA ARG A 46 1.01 10.45 20.95
C ARG A 46 0.46 11.84 20.65
N GLN A 47 0.86 12.44 19.52
CA GLN A 47 0.37 13.75 19.10
C GLN A 47 -1.13 13.73 18.81
N ARG A 48 -1.66 12.66 18.19
CA ARG A 48 -3.12 12.52 17.95
C ARG A 48 -3.92 12.50 19.26
N LEU A 49 -3.37 11.91 20.32
CA LEU A 49 -4.00 11.86 21.64
C LEU A 49 -3.93 13.20 22.37
N ASN A 50 -2.88 13.99 22.14
CA ASN A 50 -2.62 15.25 22.81
C ASN A 50 -2.18 16.31 21.77
N PRO A 51 -3.10 16.84 20.96
CA PRO A 51 -2.75 17.71 19.83
C PRO A 51 -2.14 19.07 20.25
N ASP A 52 -2.43 19.53 21.46
CA ASP A 52 -1.95 20.81 22.02
C ASP A 52 -0.68 20.65 22.88
N ASP A 53 -0.13 19.43 22.99
CA ASP A 53 1.10 19.15 23.74
C ASP A 53 2.33 19.51 22.86
N GLU A 54 2.98 20.64 23.17
CA GLU A 54 4.19 21.10 22.48
C GLU A 54 5.31 20.03 22.53
N ALA A 55 5.45 19.31 23.66
CA ALA A 55 6.45 18.27 23.79
C ALA A 55 6.15 17.05 22.88
N ALA A 56 4.89 16.76 22.59
CA ALA A 56 4.50 15.72 21.63
C ALA A 56 4.79 16.16 20.18
N GLN A 57 4.61 17.44 19.87
CA GLN A 57 4.94 18.01 18.55
C GLN A 57 6.44 18.01 18.32
N ASP A 58 7.24 18.45 19.31
CA ASP A 58 8.70 18.45 19.22
C ASP A 58 9.25 17.02 19.06
N ALA A 59 8.70 16.06 19.81
CA ALA A 59 9.11 14.66 19.70
C ALA A 59 8.80 14.08 18.30
N LEU A 60 7.67 14.43 17.70
CA LEU A 60 7.34 14.00 16.34
C LEU A 60 8.28 14.64 15.32
N TRP A 61 8.56 15.93 15.47
CA TRP A 61 9.47 16.62 14.56
C TRP A 61 10.88 16.02 14.62
N ALA A 62 11.42 15.78 15.83
CA ALA A 62 12.71 15.15 16.02
C ALA A 62 12.78 13.72 15.44
N ALA A 63 11.71 12.92 15.63
CA ALA A 63 11.66 11.56 15.07
C ALA A 63 11.65 11.56 13.54
N ARG A 64 10.96 12.53 12.92
CA ARG A 64 10.94 12.66 11.45
C ARG A 64 12.30 13.13 10.91
N GLU A 65 12.94 14.07 11.57
CA GLU A 65 14.28 14.54 11.19
C GLU A 65 15.31 13.41 11.27
N GLU A 66 15.26 12.58 12.32
CA GLU A 66 16.10 11.40 12.45
C GLU A 66 15.86 10.38 11.31
N LEU A 67 14.60 10.10 10.99
CA LEU A 67 14.25 9.19 9.89
C LEU A 67 14.73 9.72 8.54
N ASP A 68 14.57 11.02 8.28
CA ASP A 68 15.01 11.65 7.03
C ASP A 68 16.54 11.64 6.93
N ALA A 69 17.25 11.85 8.03
CA ALA A 69 18.71 11.76 8.08
C ALA A 69 19.22 10.35 7.79
N LEU A 70 18.61 9.32 8.40
CA LEU A 70 18.94 7.91 8.13
C LEU A 70 18.70 7.52 6.68
N ARG A 71 17.57 7.94 6.11
CA ARG A 71 17.25 7.71 4.69
C ARG A 71 18.24 8.42 3.75
N ALA A 72 18.60 9.65 4.07
CA ALA A 72 19.59 10.40 3.30
C ALA A 72 20.98 9.76 3.36
N GLU A 73 21.39 9.22 4.49
CA GLU A 73 22.66 8.50 4.65
C GLU A 73 22.64 7.17 3.89
N ALA A 74 21.55 6.39 4.02
CA ALA A 74 21.34 5.17 3.27
C ALA A 74 21.40 5.40 1.74
N ALA A 75 20.83 6.49 1.26
CA ALA A 75 20.85 6.85 -0.16
C ALA A 75 22.26 7.20 -0.69
N LYS A 76 23.20 7.64 0.17
CA LYS A 76 24.58 7.94 -0.23
C LYS A 76 25.47 6.70 -0.36
N GLY A 77 25.11 5.63 0.34
CA GLY A 77 25.97 4.45 0.50
C GLY A 77 25.73 3.33 -0.52
N ASP A 78 25.00 3.54 -1.60
CA ASP A 78 24.55 2.49 -2.55
C ASP A 78 23.81 1.31 -1.85
N VAL A 79 23.31 1.58 -0.63
CA VAL A 79 22.63 0.58 0.22
C VAL A 79 21.17 0.49 -0.13
N VAL A 80 20.61 1.49 -0.80
CA VAL A 80 19.23 1.55 -1.25
C VAL A 80 19.18 1.31 -2.75
N VAL A 81 18.48 0.26 -3.15
CA VAL A 81 18.23 -0.04 -4.57
C VAL A 81 16.79 0.30 -4.93
N ALA A 82 16.64 1.10 -5.96
CA ALA A 82 15.34 1.44 -6.52
C ALA A 82 14.94 0.42 -7.58
N VAL A 83 13.85 -0.30 -7.33
CA VAL A 83 13.28 -1.27 -8.28
C VAL A 83 12.06 -0.65 -8.92
N LYS A 84 12.09 -0.48 -10.24
CA LYS A 84 11.01 0.11 -11.00
C LYS A 84 10.14 -0.98 -11.63
N PHE A 85 8.86 -0.91 -11.35
CA PHE A 85 7.83 -1.77 -11.90
C PHE A 85 7.01 -1.04 -12.96
N ARG A 86 6.51 -1.81 -13.95
CA ARG A 86 5.61 -1.35 -15.00
C ARG A 86 4.47 -2.35 -15.19
N SER A 87 3.27 -1.82 -15.41
CA SER A 87 2.09 -2.65 -15.68
C SER A 87 2.26 -3.44 -16.97
N ILE A 88 1.98 -4.74 -16.90
CA ILE A 88 1.97 -5.67 -18.04
C ILE A 88 0.64 -5.65 -18.81
N GLY A 89 -0.36 -4.95 -18.27
CA GLY A 89 -1.71 -4.90 -18.84
C GLY A 89 -2.58 -6.08 -18.41
N ARG A 90 -3.90 -5.87 -18.50
CA ARG A 90 -4.90 -6.79 -17.96
C ARG A 90 -4.81 -8.20 -18.53
N HIS A 91 -4.72 -8.33 -19.85
CA HIS A 91 -4.72 -9.65 -20.48
C HIS A 91 -3.50 -10.48 -20.07
N ALA A 92 -2.30 -9.88 -20.07
CA ALA A 92 -1.09 -10.56 -19.63
C ALA A 92 -1.15 -10.93 -18.13
N TYR A 93 -1.77 -10.09 -17.30
CA TYR A 93 -1.97 -10.38 -15.88
C TYR A 93 -2.92 -11.56 -15.66
N ASP A 94 -4.08 -11.57 -16.36
CA ASP A 94 -5.05 -12.66 -16.30
C ASP A 94 -4.47 -13.98 -16.85
N ASP A 95 -3.62 -13.91 -17.89
CA ASP A 95 -2.90 -15.07 -18.45
C ASP A 95 -1.89 -15.62 -17.44
N LEU A 96 -1.16 -14.73 -16.76
CA LEU A 96 -0.18 -15.13 -15.74
C LEU A 96 -0.88 -15.87 -14.58
N ILE A 97 -2.03 -15.40 -14.10
CA ILE A 97 -2.82 -16.10 -13.08
C ILE A 97 -3.17 -17.51 -13.55
N ARG A 98 -3.62 -17.68 -14.80
CA ARG A 98 -3.98 -18.98 -15.36
C ARG A 98 -2.81 -19.94 -15.52
N GLN A 99 -1.59 -19.42 -15.70
CA GLN A 99 -0.37 -20.22 -15.80
C GLN A 99 0.12 -20.74 -14.44
N HIS A 100 -0.37 -20.14 -13.36
CA HIS A 100 0.02 -20.48 -11.99
C HIS A 100 -1.20 -20.90 -11.15
N PRO A 101 -1.92 -22.00 -11.51
CA PRO A 101 -3.06 -22.45 -10.73
C PRO A 101 -2.61 -22.98 -9.36
N PRO A 102 -3.44 -22.80 -8.32
CA PRO A 102 -3.15 -23.37 -7.01
C PRO A 102 -3.20 -24.92 -7.08
N SER A 103 -2.37 -25.60 -6.28
CA SER A 103 -2.41 -27.04 -6.14
C SER A 103 -3.69 -27.49 -5.42
N GLU A 104 -4.03 -28.79 -5.54
CA GLU A 104 -5.19 -29.37 -4.84
C GLU A 104 -5.06 -29.21 -3.32
N GLU A 105 -3.85 -29.37 -2.79
CA GLU A 105 -3.52 -29.20 -1.37
C GLU A 105 -3.74 -27.74 -0.93
N GLN A 106 -3.18 -26.79 -1.67
CA GLN A 106 -3.36 -25.35 -1.41
C GLN A 106 -4.85 -24.94 -1.48
N GLN A 107 -5.62 -25.51 -2.40
CA GLN A 107 -7.07 -25.28 -2.49
C GLN A 107 -7.82 -25.85 -1.27
N ALA A 108 -7.45 -27.04 -0.81
CA ALA A 108 -8.04 -27.66 0.37
C ALA A 108 -7.78 -26.86 1.64
N GLU A 109 -6.53 -26.37 1.81
CA GLU A 109 -6.14 -25.52 2.95
C GLU A 109 -6.88 -24.18 2.91
N ALA A 110 -6.91 -23.51 1.75
CA ALA A 110 -7.62 -22.25 1.56
C ALA A 110 -9.12 -22.39 1.87
N LYS A 111 -9.74 -23.48 1.41
CA LYS A 111 -11.14 -23.77 1.71
C LYS A 111 -11.38 -23.98 3.20
N THR A 112 -10.46 -24.65 3.89
CA THR A 112 -10.54 -24.84 5.35
C THR A 112 -10.40 -23.53 6.11
N ALA A 113 -9.55 -22.61 5.59
CA ALA A 113 -9.36 -21.26 6.12
C ALA A 113 -10.47 -20.28 5.72
N GLY A 114 -11.45 -20.68 4.87
CA GLY A 114 -12.50 -19.80 4.38
C GLY A 114 -12.01 -18.72 3.40
N VAL A 115 -10.87 -18.94 2.74
CA VAL A 115 -10.24 -18.01 1.80
C VAL A 115 -10.35 -18.58 0.39
N GLU A 116 -10.61 -17.72 -0.59
CA GLU A 116 -10.55 -18.08 -2.00
C GLU A 116 -9.13 -17.87 -2.54
N LEU A 117 -8.53 -18.91 -3.11
CA LEU A 117 -7.20 -18.88 -3.68
C LEU A 117 -7.26 -19.02 -5.20
N ASN A 118 -6.89 -17.97 -5.92
CA ASN A 118 -6.99 -17.89 -7.38
C ASN A 118 -5.68 -18.24 -8.12
N PHE A 119 -4.59 -18.33 -7.41
CA PHE A 119 -3.26 -18.66 -7.97
C PHE A 119 -2.39 -19.36 -6.93
N ASN A 120 -1.36 -20.05 -7.40
CA ASN A 120 -0.29 -20.61 -6.54
C ASN A 120 0.65 -19.49 -6.06
N PRO A 121 0.67 -19.14 -4.75
CA PRO A 121 1.48 -18.03 -4.24
C PRO A 121 2.99 -18.23 -4.43
N GLU A 122 3.47 -19.46 -4.41
CA GLU A 122 4.89 -19.78 -4.50
C GLU A 122 5.46 -19.50 -5.89
N THR A 123 4.70 -19.84 -6.93
CA THR A 123 5.15 -19.66 -8.31
C THR A 123 4.68 -18.36 -8.93
N PHE A 124 3.51 -17.86 -8.55
CA PHE A 124 2.93 -16.63 -9.12
C PHE A 124 3.66 -15.37 -8.64
N ARG A 125 4.05 -15.31 -7.36
CA ARG A 125 4.71 -14.11 -6.80
C ARG A 125 6.00 -13.76 -7.53
N PRO A 126 7.00 -14.67 -7.63
CA PRO A 126 8.22 -14.39 -8.38
C PRO A 126 7.95 -14.12 -9.87
N ALA A 127 6.98 -14.83 -10.49
CA ALA A 127 6.64 -14.61 -11.88
C ALA A 127 6.07 -13.22 -12.14
N LEU A 128 5.14 -12.73 -11.30
CA LEU A 128 4.59 -11.39 -11.43
C LEU A 128 5.65 -10.30 -11.23
N VAL A 129 6.53 -10.48 -10.26
CA VAL A 129 7.65 -9.56 -10.02
C VAL A 129 8.56 -9.52 -11.23
N ALA A 130 9.02 -10.66 -11.75
CA ALA A 130 9.92 -10.74 -12.89
C ALA A 130 9.35 -10.06 -14.15
N VAL A 131 8.09 -10.33 -14.50
CA VAL A 131 7.47 -9.77 -15.71
C VAL A 131 7.13 -8.30 -15.58
N SER A 132 6.85 -7.81 -14.36
CA SER A 132 6.51 -6.40 -14.09
C SER A 132 7.74 -5.54 -13.85
N MET A 133 8.89 -6.12 -13.49
CA MET A 133 10.14 -5.40 -13.21
C MET A 133 10.72 -4.81 -14.51
N GLU A 134 10.84 -3.48 -14.54
CA GLU A 134 11.38 -2.72 -15.67
C GLU A 134 12.88 -2.43 -15.46
N GLU A 135 13.26 -2.01 -14.25
CA GLU A 135 14.63 -1.69 -13.86
C GLU A 135 14.88 -2.12 -12.40
N PRO A 136 15.90 -2.96 -12.12
CA PRO A 136 16.70 -3.69 -13.11
C PRO A 136 15.84 -4.76 -13.81
N LYS A 137 16.17 -5.11 -15.08
CA LYS A 137 15.50 -6.22 -15.75
C LYS A 137 16.14 -7.52 -15.28
N MET A 138 15.35 -8.41 -14.69
CA MET A 138 15.79 -9.71 -14.19
C MET A 138 15.04 -10.86 -14.89
N ALA A 139 15.71 -12.00 -15.05
CA ALA A 139 15.07 -13.22 -15.52
C ALA A 139 14.21 -13.84 -14.41
N LEU A 140 13.21 -14.67 -14.78
CA LEU A 140 12.34 -15.32 -13.81
C LEU A 140 13.15 -16.20 -12.83
N GLU A 141 14.17 -16.89 -13.33
CA GLU A 141 15.03 -17.78 -12.54
C GLU A 141 15.78 -17.00 -11.46
N ASP A 142 16.28 -15.80 -11.77
CA ASP A 142 16.99 -14.95 -10.83
C ASP A 142 16.03 -14.44 -9.74
N VAL A 143 14.83 -14.01 -10.15
CA VAL A 143 13.81 -13.56 -9.19
C VAL A 143 13.33 -14.72 -8.32
N ALA A 144 13.11 -15.91 -8.88
CA ALA A 144 12.73 -17.09 -8.10
C ALA A 144 13.82 -17.47 -7.08
N ALA A 145 15.10 -17.38 -7.48
CA ALA A 145 16.21 -17.62 -6.57
C ALA A 145 16.25 -16.63 -5.38
N MET A 146 15.75 -15.40 -5.55
CA MET A 146 15.60 -14.46 -4.41
C MET A 146 14.58 -14.97 -3.39
N TRP A 147 13.48 -15.61 -3.85
CA TRP A 147 12.46 -16.20 -2.96
C TRP A 147 12.97 -17.39 -2.15
N ASP A 148 13.94 -18.12 -2.71
CA ASP A 148 14.56 -19.29 -2.08
C ASP A 148 15.81 -18.94 -1.26
N SER A 149 16.34 -17.70 -1.41
CA SER A 149 17.55 -17.25 -0.73
C SER A 149 17.29 -16.86 0.73
N PRO A 150 18.14 -17.28 1.67
CA PRO A 150 18.07 -16.83 3.06
C PRO A 150 18.49 -15.37 3.25
N ASP A 151 19.09 -14.75 2.21
CA ASP A 151 19.53 -13.34 2.27
C ASP A 151 18.38 -12.33 2.15
N TRP A 152 17.21 -12.79 1.66
CA TRP A 152 16.02 -11.97 1.52
C TRP A 152 15.00 -12.25 2.62
N ASN A 153 14.57 -11.21 3.31
CA ASN A 153 13.53 -11.37 4.31
C ASN A 153 12.11 -11.27 3.70
N ALA A 154 11.12 -11.80 4.42
CA ALA A 154 9.74 -11.84 3.96
C ALA A 154 9.13 -10.45 3.70
N ALA A 155 9.57 -9.41 4.41
CA ALA A 155 9.07 -8.03 4.23
C ALA A 155 9.57 -7.44 2.92
N GLU A 156 10.83 -7.65 2.56
CA GLU A 156 11.43 -7.19 1.29
C GLU A 156 10.75 -7.86 0.10
N LEU A 157 10.62 -9.19 0.12
CA LEU A 157 9.92 -9.94 -0.93
C LEU A 157 8.45 -9.52 -1.05
N THR A 158 7.79 -9.24 0.09
CA THR A 158 6.42 -8.71 0.11
C THR A 158 6.35 -7.31 -0.49
N ALA A 159 7.33 -6.44 -0.22
CA ALA A 159 7.38 -5.10 -0.79
C ALA A 159 7.52 -5.14 -2.31
N LEU A 160 8.40 -6.00 -2.86
CA LEU A 160 8.55 -6.22 -4.30
C LEU A 160 7.24 -6.73 -4.93
N PHE A 161 6.63 -7.74 -4.32
CA PHE A 161 5.35 -8.30 -4.79
C PHE A 161 4.23 -7.26 -4.77
N ASN A 162 4.09 -6.50 -3.68
CA ASN A 162 3.09 -5.45 -3.57
C ASN A 162 3.31 -4.34 -4.61
N GLY A 163 4.56 -3.97 -4.91
CA GLY A 163 4.89 -3.05 -5.98
C GLY A 163 4.39 -3.54 -7.35
N ALA A 164 4.64 -4.82 -7.65
CA ALA A 164 4.18 -5.45 -8.88
C ALA A 164 2.64 -5.58 -8.94
N VAL A 165 1.97 -5.93 -7.84
CA VAL A 165 0.51 -5.98 -7.74
C VAL A 165 -0.09 -4.59 -7.95
N GLU A 166 0.48 -3.56 -7.31
CA GLU A 166 -0.05 -2.20 -7.35
C GLU A 166 -0.09 -1.63 -8.77
N VAL A 167 0.97 -1.82 -9.57
CA VAL A 167 0.98 -1.32 -10.95
C VAL A 167 -0.01 -2.05 -11.86
N ASN A 168 -0.38 -3.29 -11.52
CA ASN A 168 -1.28 -4.11 -12.33
C ASN A 168 -2.75 -4.04 -11.90
N SER A 169 -3.04 -3.73 -10.62
CA SER A 169 -4.39 -3.75 -10.05
C SER A 169 -4.94 -2.38 -9.65
N ARG A 170 -4.08 -1.39 -9.35
CA ARG A 170 -4.55 -0.08 -8.88
C ARG A 170 -4.94 0.85 -10.02
N ARG A 171 -6.14 1.41 -9.88
CA ARG A 171 -6.56 2.59 -10.65
C ARG A 171 -5.87 3.81 -10.07
N VAL A 172 -5.02 4.49 -10.85
CA VAL A 172 -4.50 5.81 -10.48
C VAL A 172 -5.65 6.81 -10.58
N VAL A 173 -6.19 7.22 -9.44
CA VAL A 173 -7.13 8.33 -9.35
C VAL A 173 -6.32 9.58 -9.03
N LEU A 174 -6.21 10.50 -10.00
CA LEU A 174 -5.68 11.82 -9.73
C LEU A 174 -6.69 12.57 -8.85
N ASP A 175 -6.31 12.84 -7.60
CA ASP A 175 -7.02 13.81 -6.78
C ASP A 175 -6.70 15.21 -7.31
N LEU A 176 -7.57 15.74 -8.14
CA LEU A 176 -7.42 17.07 -8.73
C LEU A 176 -7.79 18.20 -7.76
N GLY A 177 -7.78 17.92 -6.45
CA GLY A 177 -7.95 18.95 -5.41
C GLY A 177 -9.34 19.63 -5.39
N LYS A 178 -10.33 19.08 -6.08
CA LYS A 178 -11.73 19.50 -5.93
C LYS A 178 -12.37 18.65 -4.86
N GLY A 179 -12.46 19.26 -3.67
CA GLY A 179 -13.06 18.79 -2.45
C GLY A 179 -13.85 17.49 -2.56
N SER A 180 -13.44 16.52 -1.78
CA SER A 180 -14.33 15.41 -1.44
C SER A 180 -15.71 15.98 -1.16
N PRO A 181 -16.80 15.48 -1.78
CA PRO A 181 -18.13 15.85 -1.37
C PRO A 181 -18.20 15.52 0.14
N GLY A 182 -18.25 16.59 0.96
CA GLY A 182 -18.24 16.47 2.38
C GLY A 182 -19.24 15.40 2.79
N THR A 183 -18.79 14.46 3.59
CA THR A 183 -19.66 13.50 4.24
C THR A 183 -20.66 14.35 5.02
N VAL A 184 -21.88 14.48 4.51
CA VAL A 184 -22.97 15.11 5.23
C VAL A 184 -23.25 14.18 6.39
N THR A 185 -22.62 14.48 7.52
CA THR A 185 -22.95 13.85 8.78
C THR A 185 -24.36 14.35 9.14
N THR A 186 -25.37 13.61 8.74
CA THR A 186 -26.72 13.76 9.26
C THR A 186 -26.66 13.35 10.72
N GLY A 187 -26.34 14.32 11.59
CA GLY A 187 -26.47 14.18 13.01
C GLY A 187 -27.92 13.81 13.34
N PRO A 188 -28.16 12.94 14.34
CA PRO A 188 -29.49 12.58 14.73
C PRO A 188 -30.25 13.84 15.23
N LYS A 189 -31.35 14.18 14.53
CA LYS A 189 -32.27 15.21 15.00
C LYS A 189 -32.81 14.79 16.39
N SER A 190 -32.37 15.46 17.43
CA SER A 190 -32.98 15.35 18.77
C SER A 190 -34.43 15.82 18.66
N ARG A 191 -35.35 14.89 18.73
CA ARG A 191 -36.78 15.18 18.92
C ARG A 191 -36.95 15.80 20.29
N GLY A 192 -37.24 17.09 20.31
CA GLY A 192 -37.64 17.81 21.53
C GLY A 192 -38.84 17.14 22.16
N ALA A 193 -38.67 16.70 23.38
CA ALA A 193 -39.74 16.23 24.23
C ALA A 193 -40.66 17.43 24.57
N ARG A 194 -41.87 17.41 24.06
CA ARG A 194 -42.93 18.30 24.55
C ARG A 194 -43.44 17.75 25.88
N SER A 195 -43.14 18.47 26.95
CA SER A 195 -43.78 18.24 28.27
C SER A 195 -45.25 18.67 28.22
N GLY A 196 -46.15 17.68 28.23
CA GLY A 196 -47.56 17.89 28.43
C GLY A 196 -47.85 18.03 29.91
N ALA A 197 -48.22 19.23 30.35
CA ALA A 197 -48.75 19.46 31.68
C ALA A 197 -50.19 18.92 31.78
N SER A 198 -50.38 17.86 32.55
CA SER A 198 -51.71 17.36 32.97
C SER A 198 -52.14 18.05 34.25
N ARG A 199 -53.19 18.89 34.19
CA ARG A 199 -53.90 19.39 35.30
C ARG A 199 -54.90 18.34 35.76
N THR A 200 -54.74 17.80 36.95
CA THR A 200 -55.83 17.10 37.71
C THR A 200 -56.50 18.06 38.64
N ARG A 201 -57.79 18.23 38.45
CA ARG A 201 -58.70 18.86 39.38
C ARG A 201 -59.27 17.79 40.30
N SER A 202 -59.23 18.09 41.61
CA SER A 202 -59.92 17.37 42.70
C SER A 202 -61.37 17.72 42.75
N SER A 203 -62.17 16.77 43.17
CA SER A 203 -63.34 16.92 43.99
C SER A 203 -63.20 16.01 45.17
#